data_82d94ef620411a44665ecc5750dc4716
#
_entry.id   82d94ef620411a44665ecc5750dc4716
#
_cell.length_a   1.000
_cell.length_b   1.000
_cell.length_c   1.000
_cell.angle_alpha   90.00
_cell.angle_beta   90.00
_cell.angle_gamma   90.00
#
_symmetry.space_group_name_H-M   'P 1'
#
loop_
_entity.id
_entity.type
_entity.pdbx_description
1 polymer ?
#
loop_
_entity_poly.entity_id
_entity_poly.type
_entity_poly.pdbx_seq_one_letter_code
_entity_poly.pdbx_strand_id
1 'polypeptide(L)'
;MANRVFQNVVYQMKDAIDRVVGVVDETGAVIACSELGQIGEMREGFAVARLTAGDAFEKDGYAYHQFSNAKHNDYAVFVEGNDPTAAQFASLLSISLQSIKQYHDEKFDKTNFIKNVVLDNILPGDIYAKARELHFVSDVQRVVLLIRVTSGNDISAYDVVSSLFPDKQKDFVFNISETDTVLVKEIRPDNNTRDMEKLAASIVDTLQGEHYIKAVVGIGTPISSIKDLASSFKEAQIAMEVGKVFDTEKQVISYDHLGIARLIYQLPTTLCEAFLREVFKQDLSLIHIS
;
A
#
# COMPACT_ATOMS: atom_id res chain seq x y z
N MET A 1 11.53 6.88 1.41
CA MET A 1 10.17 7.33 0.98
C MET A 1 9.92 8.80 1.25
N ALA A 2 10.25 9.33 2.42
CA ALA A 2 10.06 10.74 2.80
C ALA A 2 10.66 11.73 1.78
N ASN A 3 11.84 11.47 1.24
CA ASN A 3 12.54 12.35 0.29
C ASN A 3 11.71 12.65 -0.97
N ARG A 4 10.99 11.66 -1.51
CA ARG A 4 10.14 11.86 -2.71
C ARG A 4 8.92 12.72 -2.41
N VAL A 5 8.36 12.59 -1.22
CA VAL A 5 7.22 13.40 -0.76
C VAL A 5 7.64 14.85 -0.58
N PHE A 6 8.76 15.08 0.10
CA PHE A 6 9.30 16.43 0.29
C PHE A 6 9.68 17.08 -1.04
N GLN A 7 10.31 16.34 -1.95
CA GLN A 7 10.70 16.87 -3.26
C GLN A 7 9.50 17.35 -4.09
N ASN A 8 8.39 16.60 -4.08
CA ASN A 8 7.19 17.01 -4.79
C ASN A 8 6.62 18.33 -4.25
N VAL A 9 6.61 18.50 -2.93
CA VAL A 9 6.11 19.72 -2.29
C VAL A 9 7.03 20.90 -2.56
N VAL A 10 8.34 20.72 -2.38
CA VAL A 10 9.36 21.76 -2.65
C VAL A 10 9.31 22.21 -4.11
N TYR A 11 9.11 21.27 -5.04
CA TYR A 11 8.98 21.59 -6.46
C TYR A 11 7.74 22.43 -6.77
N GLN A 12 6.58 22.11 -6.16
CA GLN A 12 5.36 22.92 -6.31
C GLN A 12 5.50 24.33 -5.71
N MET A 13 6.30 24.49 -4.67
CA MET A 13 6.53 25.77 -4.02
C MET A 13 7.53 26.67 -4.75
N LYS A 14 8.33 26.12 -5.67
CA LYS A 14 9.28 26.86 -6.49
C LYS A 14 8.63 28.04 -7.22
N ASP A 15 7.42 27.85 -7.75
CA ASP A 15 6.72 28.89 -8.51
C ASP A 15 6.11 29.99 -7.62
N ALA A 16 5.96 29.72 -6.32
CA ALA A 16 5.38 30.65 -5.36
C ALA A 16 6.45 31.43 -4.57
N ILE A 17 7.66 30.90 -4.46
CA ILE A 17 8.75 31.46 -3.68
C ILE A 17 9.94 31.68 -4.60
N ASP A 18 10.22 32.95 -4.90
CA ASP A 18 11.36 33.37 -5.76
C ASP A 18 12.69 33.31 -5.00
N ARG A 19 12.97 32.15 -4.38
CA ARG A 19 14.18 31.85 -3.61
C ARG A 19 14.44 30.34 -3.64
N VAL A 20 15.70 29.95 -3.40
CA VAL A 20 16.03 28.54 -3.22
C VAL A 20 15.42 28.02 -1.92
N VAL A 21 14.67 26.94 -2.03
CA VAL A 21 13.98 26.28 -0.92
C VAL A 21 14.35 24.80 -0.91
N GLY A 22 14.54 24.22 0.27
CA GLY A 22 14.80 22.80 0.38
C GLY A 22 14.62 22.27 1.78
N VAL A 23 14.92 20.97 1.91
CA VAL A 23 14.85 20.22 3.16
C VAL A 23 16.16 19.50 3.37
N VAL A 24 16.69 19.58 4.59
CA VAL A 24 17.84 18.79 5.05
C VAL A 24 17.40 17.77 6.11
N ASP A 25 18.12 16.67 6.16
CA ASP A 25 17.96 15.68 7.24
C ASP A 25 18.76 16.06 8.50
N GLU A 26 18.72 15.21 9.50
CA GLU A 26 19.41 15.40 10.78
C GLU A 26 20.93 15.55 10.65
N THR A 27 21.53 15.02 9.59
CA THR A 27 22.97 15.11 9.34
C THR A 27 23.37 16.40 8.61
N GLY A 28 22.39 17.09 8.00
CA GLY A 28 22.58 18.25 7.16
C GLY A 28 22.67 17.91 5.66
N ALA A 29 22.37 16.68 5.27
CA ALA A 29 22.28 16.31 3.86
C ALA A 29 20.99 16.88 3.24
N VAL A 30 21.11 17.53 2.09
CA VAL A 30 19.97 18.06 1.33
C VAL A 30 19.22 16.90 0.68
N ILE A 31 18.00 16.65 1.16
CA ILE A 31 17.15 15.54 0.70
C ILE A 31 16.06 15.96 -0.29
N ALA A 32 15.76 17.25 -0.33
CA ALA A 32 14.86 17.87 -1.32
C ALA A 32 15.28 19.33 -1.56
N CYS A 33 15.20 19.80 -2.80
CA CYS A 33 15.53 21.17 -3.13
C CYS A 33 14.82 21.64 -4.41
N SER A 34 14.46 22.94 -4.48
CA SER A 34 13.95 23.58 -5.68
C SER A 34 15.00 23.61 -6.81
N GLU A 35 16.28 23.61 -6.45
CA GLU A 35 17.42 23.42 -7.34
C GLU A 35 17.94 21.97 -7.22
N LEU A 36 17.66 21.15 -8.23
CA LEU A 36 17.98 19.73 -8.22
C LEU A 36 19.48 19.43 -8.03
N GLY A 37 20.35 20.33 -8.47
CA GLY A 37 21.80 20.17 -8.33
C GLY A 37 22.30 20.15 -6.90
N GLN A 38 21.56 20.73 -5.95
CA GLN A 38 21.93 20.76 -4.53
C GLN A 38 21.51 19.50 -3.76
N ILE A 39 20.72 18.61 -4.35
CA ILE A 39 20.28 17.38 -3.69
C ILE A 39 21.50 16.47 -3.48
N GLY A 40 21.69 16.03 -2.24
CA GLY A 40 22.83 15.21 -1.80
C GLY A 40 24.02 16.03 -1.29
N GLU A 41 24.02 17.37 -1.41
CA GLU A 41 25.05 18.21 -0.78
C GLU A 41 24.92 18.20 0.74
N MET A 42 26.05 18.31 1.41
CA MET A 42 26.13 18.42 2.87
C MET A 42 26.24 19.89 3.27
N ARG A 43 25.35 20.33 4.17
CA ARG A 43 25.43 21.67 4.79
C ARG A 43 26.35 21.60 6.00
N GLU A 44 27.62 22.01 5.81
CA GLU A 44 28.65 21.94 6.85
C GLU A 44 28.23 22.67 8.13
N GLY A 45 28.48 22.04 9.30
CA GLY A 45 28.13 22.61 10.60
C GLY A 45 26.62 22.74 10.89
N PHE A 46 25.73 22.26 10.02
CA PHE A 46 24.28 22.25 10.27
C PHE A 46 23.93 21.45 11.53
N ALA A 47 24.48 20.23 11.67
CA ALA A 47 24.22 19.36 12.80
C ALA A 47 24.57 20.00 14.17
N VAL A 48 25.59 20.82 14.21
CA VAL A 48 25.98 21.57 15.43
C VAL A 48 25.05 22.76 15.65
N ALA A 49 24.75 23.53 14.60
CA ALA A 49 23.88 24.70 14.68
C ALA A 49 22.47 24.32 15.18
N ARG A 50 21.91 23.23 14.69
CA ARG A 50 20.57 22.76 15.08
C ARG A 50 20.46 22.40 16.58
N LEU A 51 21.53 21.92 17.20
CA LEU A 51 21.53 21.53 18.61
C LEU A 51 21.60 22.75 19.55
N THR A 52 22.13 23.87 19.08
CA THR A 52 22.39 25.06 19.88
C THR A 52 21.39 26.19 19.66
N ALA A 53 20.69 26.24 18.52
CA ALA A 53 19.96 27.42 18.10
C ALA A 53 18.44 27.36 18.26
N GLY A 54 17.88 26.24 18.76
CA GLY A 54 16.42 26.05 18.88
C GLY A 54 15.74 25.76 17.52
N ASP A 55 14.43 26.02 17.42
CA ASP A 55 13.63 25.58 16.26
C ASP A 55 13.92 26.38 14.98
N ALA A 56 14.38 27.63 15.09
CA ALA A 56 14.70 28.50 13.97
C ALA A 56 16.09 29.12 14.13
N PHE A 57 16.86 29.16 13.05
CA PHE A 57 18.20 29.78 13.01
C PHE A 57 18.60 30.17 11.59
N GLU A 58 19.62 31.03 11.49
CA GLU A 58 20.21 31.46 10.24
C GLU A 58 21.65 30.96 10.14
N LYS A 59 22.03 30.47 8.97
CA LYS A 59 23.40 30.00 8.70
C LYS A 59 23.73 30.05 7.21
N ASP A 60 24.92 30.50 6.89
CA ASP A 60 25.50 30.52 5.53
C ASP A 60 24.58 31.11 4.45
N GLY A 61 23.83 32.17 4.78
CA GLY A 61 22.92 32.85 3.86
C GLY A 61 21.54 32.20 3.73
N TYR A 62 21.19 31.27 4.60
CA TYR A 62 19.90 30.59 4.61
C TYR A 62 19.22 30.70 5.97
N ALA A 63 17.89 30.85 5.97
CA ALA A 63 17.05 30.72 7.15
C ALA A 63 16.57 29.28 7.26
N TYR A 64 16.73 28.67 8.44
CA TYR A 64 16.33 27.31 8.74
C TYR A 64 15.19 27.27 9.75
N HIS A 65 14.28 26.32 9.60
CA HIS A 65 13.26 26.01 10.59
C HIS A 65 13.12 24.48 10.73
N GLN A 66 13.35 23.99 11.95
CA GLN A 66 13.30 22.56 12.28
C GLN A 66 11.85 22.08 12.33
N PHE A 67 11.61 20.83 11.93
CA PHE A 67 10.31 20.18 12.09
C PHE A 67 10.48 18.68 12.28
N SER A 68 9.53 18.06 13.01
CA SER A 68 9.60 16.64 13.28
C SER A 68 8.27 16.06 13.77
N ASN A 69 8.23 14.73 13.93
CA ASN A 69 7.19 14.06 14.71
C ASN A 69 7.59 14.05 16.21
N ALA A 70 6.69 14.46 17.06
CA ALA A 70 6.54 14.38 18.52
C ALA A 70 7.74 14.15 19.45
N LYS A 71 8.91 13.64 19.01
CA LYS A 71 10.04 13.29 19.89
C LYS A 71 11.44 13.71 19.41
N HIS A 72 11.66 13.92 18.11
CA HIS A 72 12.96 14.34 17.56
C HIS A 72 12.77 15.25 16.35
N ASN A 73 13.60 16.31 16.25
CA ASN A 73 13.65 17.19 15.08
C ASN A 73 14.50 16.52 14.00
N ASP A 74 13.91 15.67 13.15
CA ASP A 74 14.64 14.87 12.17
C ASP A 74 14.96 15.62 10.88
N TYR A 75 14.30 16.76 10.66
CA TYR A 75 14.41 17.53 9.42
C TYR A 75 14.41 19.03 9.68
N ALA A 76 14.96 19.80 8.75
CA ALA A 76 14.76 21.24 8.71
C ALA A 76 14.49 21.72 7.27
N VAL A 77 13.59 22.67 7.16
CA VAL A 77 13.43 23.47 5.93
C VAL A 77 14.53 24.50 5.91
N PHE A 78 15.07 24.80 4.74
CA PHE A 78 15.89 25.96 4.51
C PHE A 78 15.32 26.83 3.37
N VAL A 79 15.47 28.13 3.52
CA VAL A 79 15.09 29.14 2.52
C VAL A 79 16.25 30.11 2.36
N GLU A 80 16.64 30.41 1.13
CA GLU A 80 17.69 31.37 0.81
C GLU A 80 17.35 32.78 1.32
N GLY A 81 18.27 33.40 2.02
CA GLY A 81 18.17 34.72 2.62
C GLY A 81 18.32 34.73 4.14
N ASN A 82 18.78 35.90 4.67
CA ASN A 82 18.91 36.17 6.11
C ASN A 82 17.95 37.29 6.54
N ASP A 83 16.83 37.40 5.88
CA ASP A 83 15.83 38.43 6.14
C ASP A 83 14.58 37.82 6.81
N PRO A 84 13.76 38.64 7.47
CA PRO A 84 12.54 38.15 8.14
C PRO A 84 11.57 37.39 7.21
N THR A 85 11.59 37.70 5.92
CA THR A 85 10.74 37.01 4.91
C THR A 85 11.20 35.57 4.68
N ALA A 86 12.54 35.35 4.60
CA ALA A 86 13.08 33.99 4.50
C ALA A 86 12.74 33.15 5.74
N ALA A 87 12.85 33.72 6.94
CA ALA A 87 12.48 33.07 8.18
C ALA A 87 10.98 32.74 8.26
N GLN A 88 10.11 33.63 7.80
CA GLN A 88 8.67 33.41 7.71
C GLN A 88 8.33 32.29 6.73
N PHE A 89 8.94 32.25 5.55
CA PHE A 89 8.75 31.16 4.59
C PHE A 89 9.24 29.84 5.13
N ALA A 90 10.42 29.80 5.78
CA ALA A 90 10.94 28.58 6.41
C ALA A 90 9.98 28.05 7.48
N SER A 91 9.38 28.91 8.29
CA SER A 91 8.39 28.54 9.31
C SER A 91 7.10 28.01 8.69
N LEU A 92 6.52 28.70 7.70
CA LEU A 92 5.29 28.24 7.02
C LEU A 92 5.49 26.90 6.30
N LEU A 93 6.62 26.72 5.65
CA LEU A 93 6.99 25.51 4.95
C LEU A 93 7.20 24.34 5.91
N SER A 94 7.84 24.59 7.08
CA SER A 94 8.04 23.56 8.10
C SER A 94 6.71 23.01 8.61
N ILE A 95 5.71 23.87 8.88
CA ILE A 95 4.36 23.46 9.30
C ILE A 95 3.68 22.64 8.20
N SER A 96 3.77 23.09 6.95
CA SER A 96 3.16 22.40 5.81
C SER A 96 3.78 21.03 5.59
N LEU A 97 5.12 20.94 5.58
CA LEU A 97 5.83 19.69 5.38
C LEU A 97 5.66 18.72 6.55
N GLN A 98 5.59 19.22 7.78
CA GLN A 98 5.27 18.43 8.97
C GLN A 98 3.89 17.79 8.84
N SER A 99 2.88 18.55 8.46
CA SER A 99 1.50 18.05 8.28
C SER A 99 1.44 16.99 7.17
N ILE A 100 2.12 17.21 6.05
CA ILE A 100 2.18 16.26 4.93
C ILE A 100 2.91 14.99 5.34
N LYS A 101 4.04 15.11 6.06
CA LYS A 101 4.77 13.96 6.59
C LYS A 101 3.91 13.15 7.56
N GLN A 102 3.25 13.81 8.51
CA GLN A 102 2.36 13.15 9.48
C GLN A 102 1.24 12.38 8.75
N TYR A 103 0.57 13.01 7.78
CA TYR A 103 -0.46 12.35 6.97
C TYR A 103 0.08 11.12 6.22
N HIS A 104 1.29 11.23 5.68
CA HIS A 104 1.93 10.13 4.97
C HIS A 104 2.31 8.97 5.89
N ASP A 105 2.83 9.28 7.09
CA ASP A 105 3.21 8.29 8.09
C ASP A 105 1.97 7.56 8.64
N GLU A 106 0.91 8.28 8.98
CA GLU A 106 -0.37 7.71 9.41
C GLU A 106 -0.97 6.76 8.36
N LYS A 107 -0.90 7.16 7.08
CA LYS A 107 -1.36 6.33 5.98
C LYS A 107 -0.53 5.06 5.81
N PHE A 108 0.80 5.18 5.93
CA PHE A 108 1.70 4.04 5.86
C PHE A 108 1.45 3.07 7.00
N ASP A 109 1.23 3.59 8.21
CA ASP A 109 0.91 2.79 9.39
C ASP A 109 -0.43 2.06 9.24
N LYS A 110 -1.48 2.70 8.72
CA LYS A 110 -2.77 2.06 8.43
C LYS A 110 -2.63 0.95 7.38
N THR A 111 -1.90 1.21 6.30
CA THR A 111 -1.68 0.20 5.25
C THR A 111 -0.89 -1.00 5.78
N ASN A 112 0.17 -0.77 6.55
CA ASN A 112 0.93 -1.83 7.20
C ASN A 112 0.09 -2.61 8.21
N PHE A 113 -0.73 -1.93 8.99
CA PHE A 113 -1.65 -2.57 9.92
C PHE A 113 -2.60 -3.51 9.17
N ILE A 114 -3.29 -3.03 8.12
CA ILE A 114 -4.19 -3.85 7.30
C ILE A 114 -3.45 -5.03 6.66
N LYS A 115 -2.25 -4.80 6.12
CA LYS A 115 -1.41 -5.87 5.58
C LYS A 115 -1.15 -6.96 6.61
N ASN A 116 -0.80 -6.59 7.83
CA ASN A 116 -0.53 -7.55 8.90
C ASN A 116 -1.80 -8.28 9.36
N VAL A 117 -2.96 -7.63 9.38
CA VAL A 117 -4.25 -8.30 9.66
C VAL A 117 -4.59 -9.30 8.56
N VAL A 118 -4.47 -8.92 7.28
CA VAL A 118 -4.73 -9.79 6.13
C VAL A 118 -3.82 -11.02 6.13
N LEU A 119 -2.55 -10.86 6.52
CA LEU A 119 -1.57 -11.95 6.59
C LEU A 119 -1.63 -12.76 7.90
N ASP A 120 -2.60 -12.49 8.79
CA ASP A 120 -2.77 -13.18 10.07
C ASP A 120 -1.56 -13.02 11.03
N ASN A 121 -0.85 -11.88 10.93
CA ASN A 121 0.35 -11.57 11.70
C ASN A 121 0.06 -10.85 13.03
N ILE A 122 -1.20 -10.53 13.33
CA ILE A 122 -1.64 -9.84 14.55
C ILE A 122 -2.61 -10.73 15.30
N LEU A 123 -2.39 -10.86 16.59
CA LEU A 123 -3.32 -11.64 17.44
C LEU A 123 -4.73 -11.01 17.42
N PRO A 124 -5.80 -11.81 17.30
CA PRO A 124 -7.18 -11.30 17.22
C PRO A 124 -7.57 -10.33 18.34
N GLY A 125 -7.02 -10.51 19.55
CA GLY A 125 -7.25 -9.62 20.69
C GLY A 125 -6.64 -8.22 20.52
N ASP A 126 -5.56 -8.09 19.76
CA ASP A 126 -4.82 -6.84 19.59
C ASP A 126 -5.32 -6.02 18.40
N ILE A 127 -6.06 -6.64 17.47
CA ILE A 127 -6.54 -5.98 16.23
C ILE A 127 -7.38 -4.73 16.56
N TYR A 128 -8.34 -4.84 17.46
CA TYR A 128 -9.21 -3.71 17.81
C TYR A 128 -8.51 -2.62 18.62
N ALA A 129 -7.55 -2.99 19.45
CA ALA A 129 -6.73 -2.03 20.20
C ALA A 129 -5.88 -1.20 19.22
N LYS A 130 -5.22 -1.86 18.27
CA LYS A 130 -4.41 -1.20 17.25
C LYS A 130 -5.24 -0.39 16.26
N ALA A 131 -6.43 -0.88 15.87
CA ALA A 131 -7.37 -0.14 15.02
C ALA A 131 -7.78 1.20 15.67
N ARG A 132 -8.05 1.20 16.99
CA ARG A 132 -8.37 2.44 17.74
C ARG A 132 -7.19 3.39 17.80
N GLU A 133 -5.98 2.91 18.06
CA GLU A 133 -4.77 3.72 18.07
C GLU A 133 -4.55 4.43 16.73
N LEU A 134 -4.80 3.73 15.62
CA LEU A 134 -4.67 4.26 14.27
C LEU A 134 -5.91 5.02 13.76
N HIS A 135 -6.92 5.25 14.58
CA HIS A 135 -8.19 5.85 14.17
C HIS A 135 -8.78 5.17 12.92
N PHE A 136 -8.74 3.84 12.90
CA PHE A 136 -9.24 3.02 11.81
C PHE A 136 -10.70 2.66 12.01
N VAL A 137 -11.53 2.84 10.97
CA VAL A 137 -12.95 2.46 11.02
C VAL A 137 -13.06 0.94 10.86
N SER A 138 -13.43 0.23 11.94
CA SER A 138 -13.45 -1.24 11.99
C SER A 138 -14.73 -1.86 11.45
N ASP A 139 -15.88 -1.22 11.70
CA ASP A 139 -17.21 -1.78 11.50
C ASP A 139 -17.83 -1.33 10.17
N VAL A 140 -17.13 -1.57 9.07
CA VAL A 140 -17.62 -1.35 7.70
C VAL A 140 -17.36 -2.60 6.87
N GLN A 141 -18.23 -2.82 5.90
CA GLN A 141 -18.08 -3.99 5.02
C GLN A 141 -16.87 -3.81 4.11
N ARG A 142 -16.08 -4.87 4.03
CA ARG A 142 -14.91 -4.94 3.14
C ARG A 142 -14.85 -6.29 2.44
N VAL A 143 -14.14 -6.31 1.33
CA VAL A 143 -13.81 -7.52 0.58
C VAL A 143 -12.34 -7.49 0.21
N VAL A 144 -11.71 -8.65 0.17
CA VAL A 144 -10.32 -8.80 -0.27
C VAL A 144 -10.29 -9.33 -1.70
N LEU A 145 -9.58 -8.61 -2.58
CA LEU A 145 -9.24 -9.05 -3.91
C LEU A 145 -7.74 -9.33 -3.97
N LEU A 146 -7.38 -10.51 -4.45
CA LEU A 146 -6.00 -10.88 -4.73
C LEU A 146 -5.77 -10.81 -6.23
N ILE A 147 -4.88 -9.93 -6.66
CA ILE A 147 -4.53 -9.70 -8.07
C ILE A 147 -3.16 -10.34 -8.31
N ARG A 148 -3.10 -11.36 -9.16
CA ARG A 148 -1.87 -12.06 -9.53
C ARG A 148 -1.49 -11.77 -10.96
N VAL A 149 -0.30 -11.20 -11.16
CA VAL A 149 0.29 -11.00 -12.48
C VAL A 149 0.81 -12.33 -13.00
N THR A 150 0.39 -12.72 -14.20
CA THR A 150 0.84 -13.93 -14.88
C THR A 150 1.87 -13.63 -15.98
N SER A 151 1.78 -12.45 -16.58
CA SER A 151 2.73 -11.96 -17.58
C SER A 151 2.58 -10.44 -17.68
N GLY A 152 3.67 -9.70 -17.83
CA GLY A 152 3.64 -8.24 -17.92
C GLY A 152 5.00 -7.63 -18.24
N ASN A 153 4.99 -6.31 -18.37
CA ASN A 153 6.15 -5.45 -18.58
C ASN A 153 6.72 -4.97 -17.23
N ASP A 154 7.73 -4.10 -17.27
CA ASP A 154 8.38 -3.51 -16.08
C ASP A 154 7.47 -2.60 -15.23
N ILE A 155 6.22 -2.37 -15.66
CA ILE A 155 5.23 -1.56 -14.94
C ILE A 155 4.65 -2.39 -13.78
N SER A 156 4.69 -1.83 -12.58
CA SER A 156 4.14 -2.48 -11.39
C SER A 156 2.60 -2.49 -11.41
N ALA A 157 1.99 -3.67 -11.34
CA ALA A 157 0.54 -3.80 -11.17
C ALA A 157 0.03 -3.06 -9.92
N TYR A 158 0.86 -2.98 -8.88
CA TYR A 158 0.56 -2.19 -7.67
C TYR A 158 0.34 -0.70 -7.99
N ASP A 159 1.19 -0.10 -8.82
CA ASP A 159 1.08 1.32 -9.14
C ASP A 159 -0.22 1.60 -9.93
N VAL A 160 -0.55 0.73 -10.88
CA VAL A 160 -1.80 0.81 -11.66
C VAL A 160 -3.02 0.66 -10.74
N VAL A 161 -3.08 -0.43 -9.97
CA VAL A 161 -4.21 -0.67 -9.04
C VAL A 161 -4.30 0.45 -8.00
N SER A 162 -3.16 0.91 -7.46
CA SER A 162 -3.14 2.01 -6.50
C SER A 162 -3.66 3.33 -7.07
N SER A 163 -3.52 3.57 -8.37
CA SER A 163 -4.05 4.77 -9.04
C SER A 163 -5.57 4.69 -9.26
N LEU A 164 -6.11 3.49 -9.48
CA LEU A 164 -7.55 3.27 -9.63
C LEU A 164 -8.33 3.50 -8.33
N PHE A 165 -7.67 3.34 -7.17
CA PHE A 165 -8.27 3.54 -5.85
C PHE A 165 -7.58 4.67 -5.08
N PRO A 166 -7.92 5.94 -5.40
CA PRO A 166 -7.26 7.11 -4.81
C PRO A 166 -7.64 7.33 -3.34
N ASP A 167 -8.81 6.87 -2.88
CA ASP A 167 -9.26 7.01 -1.48
C ASP A 167 -8.54 6.02 -0.56
N LYS A 168 -7.33 6.39 -0.18
CA LYS A 168 -6.47 5.58 0.70
C LYS A 168 -6.92 5.52 2.17
N GLN A 169 -8.03 6.14 2.53
CA GLN A 169 -8.66 6.00 3.84
C GLN A 169 -9.63 4.81 3.88
N LYS A 170 -10.18 4.43 2.72
CA LYS A 170 -11.16 3.36 2.56
C LYS A 170 -10.56 2.12 1.92
N ASP A 171 -9.73 2.31 0.89
CA ASP A 171 -9.21 1.27 0.04
C ASP A 171 -7.69 1.11 0.26
N PHE A 172 -7.27 -0.11 0.59
CA PHE A 172 -5.87 -0.39 0.91
C PHE A 172 -5.28 -1.32 -0.15
N VAL A 173 -4.23 -0.83 -0.84
CA VAL A 173 -3.49 -1.61 -1.84
C VAL A 173 -2.08 -1.83 -1.33
N PHE A 174 -1.60 -3.07 -1.39
CA PHE A 174 -0.24 -3.44 -1.00
C PHE A 174 0.23 -4.72 -1.69
N ASN A 175 1.52 -4.85 -1.86
CA ASN A 175 2.13 -6.07 -2.39
C ASN A 175 2.43 -7.06 -1.27
N ILE A 176 2.20 -8.35 -1.55
CA ILE A 176 2.63 -9.47 -0.71
C ILE A 176 3.79 -10.25 -1.35
N SER A 177 3.92 -10.20 -2.67
CA SER A 177 5.04 -10.70 -3.45
C SER A 177 5.31 -9.81 -4.66
N GLU A 178 6.27 -10.16 -5.51
CA GLU A 178 6.53 -9.46 -6.77
C GLU A 178 5.37 -9.57 -7.75
N THR A 179 4.61 -10.67 -7.70
CA THR A 179 3.51 -10.95 -8.61
C THR A 179 2.14 -10.70 -8.00
N ASP A 180 2.03 -10.65 -6.66
CA ASP A 180 0.75 -10.63 -5.96
C ASP A 180 0.51 -9.28 -5.29
N THR A 181 -0.53 -8.59 -5.75
CA THR A 181 -1.05 -7.35 -5.18
C THR A 181 -2.40 -7.63 -4.51
N VAL A 182 -2.59 -7.12 -3.31
CA VAL A 182 -3.85 -7.21 -2.56
C VAL A 182 -4.55 -5.86 -2.55
N LEU A 183 -5.83 -5.88 -2.85
CA LEU A 183 -6.75 -4.77 -2.64
C LEU A 183 -7.75 -5.16 -1.54
N VAL A 184 -7.75 -4.41 -0.45
CA VAL A 184 -8.82 -4.44 0.56
C VAL A 184 -9.77 -3.30 0.24
N LYS A 185 -10.94 -3.62 -0.30
CA LYS A 185 -11.93 -2.66 -0.78
C LYS A 185 -13.06 -2.49 0.24
N GLU A 186 -13.34 -1.24 0.64
CA GLU A 186 -14.56 -0.90 1.35
C GLU A 186 -15.76 -0.96 0.39
N ILE A 187 -16.82 -1.64 0.80
CA ILE A 187 -18.02 -1.83 -0.01
C ILE A 187 -19.26 -1.32 0.74
N ARG A 188 -20.31 -1.00 -0.01
CA ARG A 188 -21.61 -0.66 0.55
C ARG A 188 -22.39 -1.92 0.91
N PRO A 189 -23.30 -1.86 1.90
CA PRO A 189 -24.10 -3.02 2.30
C PRO A 189 -25.01 -3.59 1.20
N ASP A 190 -25.32 -2.80 0.18
CA ASP A 190 -26.14 -3.17 -0.97
C ASP A 190 -25.34 -3.79 -2.12
N ASN A 191 -24.01 -3.74 -2.08
CA ASN A 191 -23.17 -4.38 -3.06
C ASN A 191 -23.29 -5.91 -2.98
N ASN A 192 -23.37 -6.55 -4.13
CA ASN A 192 -23.45 -8.00 -4.26
C ASN A 192 -22.20 -8.57 -4.94
N THR A 193 -22.10 -9.91 -5.00
CA THR A 193 -20.95 -10.60 -5.61
C THR A 193 -20.71 -10.19 -7.06
N ARG A 194 -21.79 -9.93 -7.84
CA ARG A 194 -21.68 -9.48 -9.24
C ARG A 194 -21.05 -8.10 -9.37
N ASP A 195 -21.29 -7.21 -8.39
CA ASP A 195 -20.67 -5.88 -8.39
C ASP A 195 -19.16 -6.00 -8.14
N MET A 196 -18.75 -6.93 -7.29
CA MET A 196 -17.34 -7.22 -7.05
C MET A 196 -16.66 -7.86 -8.26
N GLU A 197 -17.36 -8.74 -8.97
CA GLU A 197 -16.87 -9.32 -10.21
C GLU A 197 -16.70 -8.26 -11.32
N LYS A 198 -17.65 -7.33 -11.46
CA LYS A 198 -17.51 -6.20 -12.39
C LYS A 198 -16.32 -5.30 -12.04
N LEU A 199 -16.13 -5.02 -10.75
CA LEU A 199 -14.98 -4.25 -10.26
C LEU A 199 -13.68 -4.97 -10.61
N ALA A 200 -13.60 -6.27 -10.33
CA ALA A 200 -12.41 -7.07 -10.64
C ALA A 200 -12.16 -7.15 -12.15
N ALA A 201 -13.20 -7.30 -12.97
CA ALA A 201 -13.09 -7.26 -14.42
C ALA A 201 -12.55 -5.91 -14.92
N SER A 202 -13.05 -4.80 -14.38
CA SER A 202 -12.53 -3.46 -14.71
C SER A 202 -11.03 -3.30 -14.37
N ILE A 203 -10.56 -3.88 -13.24
CA ILE A 203 -9.14 -3.89 -12.90
C ILE A 203 -8.34 -4.68 -13.94
N VAL A 204 -8.81 -5.88 -14.30
CA VAL A 204 -8.15 -6.73 -15.31
C VAL A 204 -8.11 -6.03 -16.66
N ASP A 205 -9.22 -5.44 -17.10
CA ASP A 205 -9.32 -4.71 -18.36
C ASP A 205 -8.35 -3.53 -18.42
N THR A 206 -8.21 -2.76 -17.32
CA THR A 206 -7.25 -1.65 -17.25
C THR A 206 -5.81 -2.16 -17.30
N LEU A 207 -5.48 -3.19 -16.51
CA LEU A 207 -4.15 -3.79 -16.51
C LEU A 207 -3.76 -4.32 -17.90
N GLN A 208 -4.69 -5.01 -18.58
CA GLN A 208 -4.42 -5.61 -19.88
C GLN A 208 -4.50 -4.59 -21.03
N GLY A 209 -5.52 -3.74 -21.03
CA GLY A 209 -5.79 -2.81 -22.14
C GLY A 209 -4.83 -1.63 -22.18
N GLU A 210 -4.50 -1.06 -21.02
CA GLU A 210 -3.66 0.15 -20.95
C GLU A 210 -2.18 -0.15 -20.69
N HIS A 211 -1.89 -1.25 -19.98
CA HIS A 211 -0.54 -1.55 -19.49
C HIS A 211 0.03 -2.87 -20.00
N TYR A 212 -0.72 -3.66 -20.79
CA TYR A 212 -0.30 -4.96 -21.32
C TYR A 212 0.11 -5.97 -20.23
N ILE A 213 -0.48 -5.86 -19.04
CA ILE A 213 -0.25 -6.75 -17.91
C ILE A 213 -1.38 -7.78 -17.86
N LYS A 214 -1.04 -9.07 -18.01
CA LYS A 214 -2.02 -10.15 -17.81
C LYS A 214 -2.11 -10.48 -16.34
N ALA A 215 -3.31 -10.44 -15.80
CA ALA A 215 -3.56 -10.75 -14.39
C ALA A 215 -4.82 -11.61 -14.23
N VAL A 216 -4.84 -12.34 -13.11
CA VAL A 216 -6.01 -13.06 -12.61
C VAL A 216 -6.38 -12.48 -11.26
N VAL A 217 -7.67 -12.34 -10.99
CA VAL A 217 -8.18 -11.79 -9.73
C VAL A 217 -9.04 -12.82 -9.00
N GLY A 218 -8.60 -13.17 -7.79
CA GLY A 218 -9.39 -13.94 -6.84
C GLY A 218 -10.14 -13.02 -5.90
N ILE A 219 -11.43 -13.29 -5.65
CA ILE A 219 -12.31 -12.49 -4.80
C ILE A 219 -12.74 -13.35 -3.61
N GLY A 220 -12.45 -12.87 -2.38
CA GLY A 220 -12.97 -13.46 -1.15
C GLY A 220 -14.42 -13.06 -0.88
N THR A 221 -15.00 -13.56 0.21
CA THR A 221 -16.33 -13.14 0.65
C THR A 221 -16.28 -11.78 1.36
N PRO A 222 -17.34 -10.96 1.22
CA PRO A 222 -17.49 -9.75 2.00
C PRO A 222 -17.52 -10.03 3.51
N ILE A 223 -16.81 -9.22 4.28
CA ILE A 223 -16.74 -9.32 5.74
C ILE A 223 -17.22 -8.01 6.39
N SER A 224 -17.76 -8.09 7.59
CA SER A 224 -18.24 -6.94 8.36
C SER A 224 -17.32 -6.55 9.52
N SER A 225 -16.29 -7.33 9.77
CA SER A 225 -15.35 -7.09 10.85
C SER A 225 -13.90 -7.17 10.36
N ILE A 226 -13.09 -6.22 10.80
CA ILE A 226 -11.67 -6.16 10.43
C ILE A 226 -10.89 -7.44 10.77
N LYS A 227 -11.25 -8.15 11.84
CA LYS A 227 -10.62 -9.41 12.25
C LYS A 227 -10.77 -10.53 11.21
N ASP A 228 -11.81 -10.44 10.37
CA ASP A 228 -12.15 -11.46 9.38
C ASP A 228 -11.46 -11.23 8.02
N LEU A 229 -10.63 -10.18 7.90
CA LEU A 229 -9.87 -9.88 6.67
C LEU A 229 -8.96 -11.04 6.25
N ALA A 230 -8.32 -11.71 7.21
CA ALA A 230 -7.49 -12.88 6.93
C ALA A 230 -8.30 -14.03 6.31
N SER A 231 -9.56 -14.22 6.73
CA SER A 231 -10.46 -15.23 6.16
C SER A 231 -10.80 -14.88 4.70
N SER A 232 -11.23 -13.64 4.44
CA SER A 232 -11.54 -13.17 3.08
C SER A 232 -10.31 -13.27 2.14
N PHE A 233 -9.11 -13.02 2.66
CA PHE A 233 -7.87 -13.20 1.89
C PHE A 233 -7.59 -14.67 1.57
N LYS A 234 -7.71 -15.59 2.56
CA LYS A 234 -7.56 -17.03 2.35
C LYS A 234 -8.56 -17.55 1.31
N GLU A 235 -9.80 -17.06 1.35
CA GLU A 235 -10.82 -17.38 0.34
C GLU A 235 -10.46 -16.89 -1.06
N ALA A 236 -9.92 -15.66 -1.19
CA ALA A 236 -9.42 -15.15 -2.46
C ALA A 236 -8.26 -16.00 -3.01
N GLN A 237 -7.36 -16.48 -2.13
CA GLN A 237 -6.30 -17.41 -2.53
C GLN A 237 -6.88 -18.76 -3.02
N ILE A 238 -7.84 -19.32 -2.29
CA ILE A 238 -8.51 -20.58 -2.68
C ILE A 238 -9.22 -20.38 -4.02
N ALA A 239 -9.92 -19.26 -4.23
CA ALA A 239 -10.56 -18.95 -5.50
C ALA A 239 -9.56 -19.01 -6.67
N MET A 240 -8.37 -18.42 -6.49
CA MET A 240 -7.31 -18.46 -7.49
C MET A 240 -6.78 -19.86 -7.77
N GLU A 241 -6.50 -20.64 -6.72
CA GLU A 241 -5.93 -21.97 -6.88
C GLU A 241 -6.95 -22.95 -7.49
N VAL A 242 -8.21 -22.87 -7.05
CA VAL A 242 -9.30 -23.67 -7.63
C VAL A 242 -9.56 -23.27 -9.09
N GLY A 243 -9.57 -21.97 -9.39
CA GLY A 243 -9.77 -21.45 -10.73
C GLY A 243 -8.74 -21.96 -11.73
N LYS A 244 -7.50 -22.11 -11.34
CA LYS A 244 -6.44 -22.68 -12.20
C LYS A 244 -6.75 -24.12 -12.66
N VAL A 245 -7.47 -24.89 -11.85
CA VAL A 245 -7.76 -26.29 -12.12
C VAL A 245 -9.09 -26.46 -12.88
N PHE A 246 -10.12 -25.71 -12.48
CA PHE A 246 -11.48 -25.93 -12.95
C PHE A 246 -11.95 -24.93 -14.01
N ASP A 247 -11.30 -23.76 -14.12
CA ASP A 247 -11.77 -22.64 -14.94
C ASP A 247 -10.58 -21.82 -15.49
N THR A 248 -9.69 -22.51 -16.20
CA THR A 248 -8.39 -21.99 -16.66
C THR A 248 -8.48 -20.74 -17.55
N GLU A 249 -9.64 -20.47 -18.15
CA GLU A 249 -9.85 -19.33 -19.03
C GLU A 249 -10.36 -18.08 -18.30
N LYS A 250 -10.89 -18.22 -17.08
CA LYS A 250 -11.41 -17.10 -16.32
C LYS A 250 -10.30 -16.27 -15.67
N GLN A 251 -10.37 -14.98 -15.89
CA GLN A 251 -9.46 -14.01 -15.24
C GLN A 251 -10.02 -13.46 -13.92
N VAL A 252 -11.30 -13.62 -13.65
CA VAL A 252 -11.97 -13.21 -12.40
C VAL A 252 -12.68 -14.42 -11.80
N ILE A 253 -12.29 -14.76 -10.57
CA ILE A 253 -12.78 -15.94 -9.87
C ILE A 253 -13.25 -15.53 -8.48
N SER A 254 -14.56 -15.66 -8.21
CA SER A 254 -15.15 -15.41 -6.90
C SER A 254 -15.25 -16.70 -6.09
N TYR A 255 -14.85 -16.63 -4.80
CA TYR A 255 -14.97 -17.75 -3.89
C TYR A 255 -16.42 -18.24 -3.75
N ASP A 256 -17.40 -17.32 -3.76
CA ASP A 256 -18.82 -17.67 -3.66
C ASP A 256 -19.31 -18.52 -4.85
N HIS A 257 -18.68 -18.39 -6.01
CA HIS A 257 -19.08 -19.11 -7.22
C HIS A 257 -18.32 -20.41 -7.47
N LEU A 258 -17.42 -20.81 -6.59
CA LEU A 258 -16.65 -22.06 -6.73
C LEU A 258 -17.54 -23.33 -6.56
N GLY A 259 -18.69 -23.21 -5.91
CA GLY A 259 -19.58 -24.32 -5.69
C GLY A 259 -18.90 -25.50 -4.96
N ILE A 260 -19.04 -26.70 -5.54
CA ILE A 260 -18.45 -27.92 -4.99
C ILE A 260 -16.90 -27.94 -5.07
N ALA A 261 -16.31 -27.21 -5.99
CA ALA A 261 -14.86 -27.19 -6.20
C ALA A 261 -14.10 -26.73 -4.95
N ARG A 262 -14.66 -25.78 -4.16
CA ARG A 262 -14.06 -25.35 -2.89
C ARG A 262 -14.03 -26.46 -1.84
N LEU A 263 -15.03 -27.36 -1.85
CA LEU A 263 -15.07 -28.50 -0.92
C LEU A 263 -14.02 -29.55 -1.31
N ILE A 264 -13.92 -29.85 -2.61
CA ILE A 264 -12.93 -30.79 -3.14
C ILE A 264 -11.52 -30.30 -2.82
N TYR A 265 -11.24 -28.99 -3.02
CA TYR A 265 -9.94 -28.42 -2.72
C TYR A 265 -9.54 -28.51 -1.24
N GLN A 266 -10.52 -28.48 -0.32
CA GLN A 266 -10.29 -28.58 1.13
C GLN A 266 -10.14 -30.02 1.63
N LEU A 267 -10.43 -31.03 0.81
CA LEU A 267 -10.29 -32.42 1.22
C LEU A 267 -8.80 -32.79 1.40
N PRO A 268 -8.44 -33.48 2.49
CA PRO A 268 -7.11 -34.03 2.63
C PRO A 268 -6.79 -34.99 1.48
N THR A 269 -5.58 -34.91 0.93
CA THR A 269 -5.12 -35.75 -0.19
C THR A 269 -5.31 -37.24 0.12
N THR A 270 -5.05 -37.65 1.38
CA THR A 270 -5.25 -39.04 1.84
C THR A 270 -6.70 -39.49 1.70
N LEU A 271 -7.68 -38.61 1.96
CA LEU A 271 -9.08 -38.91 1.79
C LEU A 271 -9.46 -39.03 0.30
N CYS A 272 -8.93 -38.14 -0.54
CA CYS A 272 -9.13 -38.22 -1.99
C CYS A 272 -8.56 -39.51 -2.56
N GLU A 273 -7.35 -39.92 -2.16
CA GLU A 273 -6.74 -41.19 -2.56
C GLU A 273 -7.53 -42.41 -2.10
N ALA A 274 -8.03 -42.39 -0.85
CA ALA A 274 -8.88 -43.46 -0.34
C ALA A 274 -10.16 -43.58 -1.15
N PHE A 275 -10.84 -42.47 -1.41
CA PHE A 275 -12.05 -42.43 -2.23
C PHE A 275 -11.78 -42.91 -3.67
N LEU A 276 -10.69 -42.51 -4.30
CA LEU A 276 -10.35 -42.97 -5.62
C LEU A 276 -10.10 -44.48 -5.67
N ARG A 277 -9.45 -45.06 -4.66
CA ARG A 277 -9.24 -46.52 -4.54
C ARG A 277 -10.56 -47.28 -4.33
N GLU A 278 -11.51 -46.70 -3.61
CA GLU A 278 -12.83 -47.34 -3.38
C GLU A 278 -13.69 -47.31 -4.65
N VAL A 279 -13.71 -46.17 -5.37
CA VAL A 279 -14.56 -45.97 -6.53
C VAL A 279 -13.98 -46.66 -7.78
N PHE A 280 -12.68 -46.56 -7.97
CA PHE A 280 -11.97 -47.17 -9.10
C PHE A 280 -11.28 -48.47 -8.66
N LYS A 281 -12.08 -49.48 -8.30
CA LYS A 281 -11.63 -50.76 -7.77
C LYS A 281 -10.70 -51.59 -8.65
N GLN A 282 -10.37 -51.18 -9.85
CA GLN A 282 -9.35 -51.83 -10.73
C GLN A 282 -8.64 -50.79 -11.58
N ASP A 283 -7.29 -50.89 -11.64
CA ASP A 283 -6.36 -50.28 -12.59
C ASP A 283 -6.13 -48.76 -12.52
N LEU A 284 -5.54 -48.29 -11.43
CA LEU A 284 -4.80 -47.01 -11.43
C LEU A 284 -3.47 -47.09 -12.25
N SER A 285 -3.17 -48.25 -12.87
CA SER A 285 -1.98 -48.42 -13.71
C SER A 285 -2.08 -47.72 -15.07
N LEU A 286 -3.24 -47.18 -15.44
CA LEU A 286 -3.47 -46.52 -16.75
C LEU A 286 -3.49 -44.99 -16.72
N ILE A 287 -3.27 -44.34 -15.54
CA ILE A 287 -3.24 -42.87 -15.43
C ILE A 287 -1.80 -42.32 -15.49
N HIS A 288 -0.84 -43.13 -15.87
CA HIS A 288 0.52 -42.68 -16.24
C HIS A 288 0.67 -42.60 -17.75
N ILE A 289 -0.13 -41.76 -18.42
CA ILE A 289 0.11 -41.42 -19.81
C ILE A 289 0.06 -39.91 -19.96
N SER A 290 1.30 -39.39 -20.17
CA SER A 290 1.75 -38.09 -20.69
C SER A 290 1.45 -36.87 -19.87
#